data_586c5cb0183f36989367104d380b80a2
#
_entry.id   586c5cb0183f36989367104d380b80a2
#
_cell.length_a   1.000
_cell.length_b   1.000
_cell.length_c   1.000
_cell.angle_alpha   90.00
_cell.angle_beta   90.00
_cell.angle_gamma   90.00
#
_symmetry.space_group_name_H-M   'P 1'
#
loop_
_entity.id
_entity.type
_entity.pdbx_description
1 polymer ?
#
loop_
_entity_poly.entity_id
_entity_poly.type
_entity_poly.pdbx_seq_one_letter_code
_entity_poly.pdbx_strand_id
1 'polypeptide(L)'
;TSCSDSKNIGSAVFNPDQPIEVTGFYPDSGGIATPMIVEGSNFGSDTTNLKVYFEDADGIKHQAGLVSSNGNKIYLYVPSGLTYKKEMNLLVARTMPDGTEYEGQAGRQFIYKTQTSVTTVVGQASPDANQPTVGGDIATSTLSAPNYISLDDEDNIFITERHVWHGGNNYPSVTCQNDKGAQSNGNIVMASIKSNSVLVLQYGTSAILNAPAFSDLDGTMYAPEDGGMGYYSLAKSVSYAPRRLTVLLNDETKDVADGNYKHCFVVNKLDHYIYTVMVKGQLVRIKPNTRTCELLLKKVGTSTRPDACDSYLAFSPVKGQENMLYVAMAEGNQIWRVDVGNLEGKDKNTYPGEGYAGKAILEGQ
;
A
#
# COMPACT_ATOMS: atom_id res chain seq x y z
N THR A 1 32.86 -44.00 -36.38
CA THR A 1 31.41 -44.27 -36.39
C THR A 1 30.69 -43.00 -36.01
N SER A 2 30.17 -42.38 -37.05
CA SER A 2 29.39 -41.16 -37.02
C SER A 2 27.97 -41.50 -36.55
N CYS A 3 27.52 -40.91 -35.48
CA CYS A 3 26.10 -40.80 -35.16
C CYS A 3 25.60 -39.41 -35.63
N SER A 4 25.14 -39.36 -36.84
CA SER A 4 24.32 -38.27 -37.36
C SER A 4 22.86 -38.73 -37.34
N ASP A 5 22.17 -38.47 -36.23
CA ASP A 5 20.71 -38.43 -36.20
C ASP A 5 20.28 -36.98 -35.93
N SER A 6 20.50 -36.12 -36.91
CA SER A 6 19.69 -34.92 -37.07
C SER A 6 18.33 -35.34 -37.60
N LYS A 7 17.39 -35.69 -36.72
CA LYS A 7 15.99 -35.73 -37.09
C LYS A 7 15.63 -34.30 -37.55
N ASN A 8 15.44 -34.17 -38.87
CA ASN A 8 14.75 -33.07 -39.49
C ASN A 8 13.36 -32.97 -38.80
N ILE A 9 13.23 -32.12 -37.82
CA ILE A 9 11.93 -31.72 -37.26
C ILE A 9 11.33 -30.83 -38.35
N GLY A 10 10.65 -31.48 -39.33
CA GLY A 10 9.88 -30.74 -40.32
C GLY A 10 8.99 -29.73 -39.63
N SER A 11 9.04 -28.48 -40.05
CA SER A 11 8.17 -27.43 -39.52
C SER A 11 6.72 -27.89 -39.69
N ALA A 12 6.02 -28.11 -38.59
CA ALA A 12 4.61 -28.44 -38.64
C ALA A 12 3.83 -27.22 -39.18
N VAL A 13 3.16 -27.44 -40.30
CA VAL A 13 2.36 -26.37 -40.95
C VAL A 13 0.92 -26.49 -40.45
N PHE A 14 0.30 -25.36 -40.14
CA PHE A 14 -1.12 -25.29 -39.84
C PHE A 14 -1.95 -25.68 -41.06
N ASN A 15 -2.95 -26.54 -40.86
CA ASN A 15 -3.88 -26.95 -41.90
C ASN A 15 -5.27 -26.34 -41.62
N PRO A 16 -5.77 -25.40 -42.46
CA PRO A 16 -7.09 -24.76 -42.27
C PRO A 16 -8.26 -25.74 -42.44
N ASP A 17 -8.06 -26.89 -43.09
CA ASP A 17 -9.10 -27.91 -43.28
C ASP A 17 -9.28 -28.81 -42.04
N GLN A 18 -8.48 -28.61 -40.98
CA GLN A 18 -8.52 -29.37 -39.73
C GLN A 18 -8.76 -28.42 -38.58
N PRO A 19 -9.54 -28.86 -37.55
CA PRO A 19 -9.72 -28.04 -36.36
C PRO A 19 -8.41 -27.92 -35.56
N ILE A 20 -8.29 -26.82 -34.79
CA ILE A 20 -7.33 -26.70 -33.71
C ILE A 20 -7.88 -27.48 -32.52
N GLU A 21 -7.20 -28.51 -32.09
CA GLU A 21 -7.58 -29.30 -30.92
C GLU A 21 -6.63 -29.00 -29.75
N VAL A 22 -7.19 -28.61 -28.60
CA VAL A 22 -6.45 -28.44 -27.34
C VAL A 22 -6.77 -29.63 -26.43
N THR A 23 -5.84 -30.57 -26.34
CA THR A 23 -6.04 -31.78 -25.53
C THR A 23 -5.71 -31.59 -24.06
N GLY A 24 -4.88 -30.62 -23.74
CA GLY A 24 -4.53 -30.31 -22.36
C GLY A 24 -3.54 -29.16 -22.21
N PHE A 25 -3.23 -28.85 -20.96
CA PHE A 25 -2.19 -27.89 -20.63
C PHE A 25 -1.64 -28.15 -19.22
N TYR A 26 -0.45 -27.66 -18.96
CA TYR A 26 0.20 -27.77 -17.65
C TYR A 26 1.11 -26.54 -17.41
N PRO A 27 1.11 -25.98 -16.17
CA PRO A 27 0.26 -26.32 -15.02
C PRO A 27 -1.20 -25.92 -15.20
N ASP A 28 -2.09 -26.44 -14.37
CA ASP A 28 -3.54 -26.10 -14.37
C ASP A 28 -3.84 -24.83 -13.60
N SER A 29 -2.86 -24.29 -12.91
CA SER A 29 -2.98 -23.05 -12.15
C SER A 29 -1.64 -22.35 -12.02
N GLY A 30 -1.67 -21.01 -11.89
CA GLY A 30 -0.46 -20.20 -11.70
C GLY A 30 -0.76 -18.71 -11.74
N GLY A 31 0.25 -17.89 -11.45
CA GLY A 31 0.18 -16.43 -11.53
C GLY A 31 0.83 -15.91 -12.81
N ILE A 32 1.01 -14.58 -12.86
CA ILE A 32 1.74 -13.89 -13.93
C ILE A 32 3.10 -14.55 -14.20
N ALA A 33 3.47 -14.64 -15.47
CA ALA A 33 4.74 -15.21 -15.94
C ALA A 33 4.99 -16.68 -15.54
N THR A 34 3.97 -17.40 -15.10
CA THR A 34 4.09 -18.86 -14.92
C THR A 34 4.36 -19.51 -16.27
N PRO A 35 5.47 -20.29 -16.42
CA PRO A 35 5.71 -21.05 -17.64
C PRO A 35 4.64 -22.11 -17.83
N MET A 36 4.12 -22.26 -19.04
CA MET A 36 3.02 -23.16 -19.35
C MET A 36 3.26 -23.86 -20.68
N ILE A 37 2.80 -25.10 -20.76
CA ILE A 37 2.77 -25.89 -21.98
C ILE A 37 1.31 -26.18 -22.31
N VAL A 38 0.91 -25.88 -23.54
CA VAL A 38 -0.38 -26.29 -24.10
C VAL A 38 -0.16 -27.40 -25.09
N GLU A 39 -0.89 -28.50 -24.96
CA GLU A 39 -0.78 -29.70 -25.80
C GLU A 39 -2.03 -29.84 -26.65
N GLY A 40 -1.82 -30.32 -27.87
CA GLY A 40 -2.90 -30.51 -28.81
C GLY A 40 -2.42 -30.87 -30.21
N SER A 41 -3.19 -30.45 -31.20
CA SER A 41 -2.85 -30.68 -32.62
C SER A 41 -3.21 -29.49 -33.49
N ASN A 42 -2.57 -29.43 -34.64
CA ASN A 42 -2.80 -28.39 -35.67
C ASN A 42 -2.47 -26.96 -35.23
N PHE A 43 -1.50 -26.78 -34.32
CA PHE A 43 -1.08 -25.44 -33.92
C PHE A 43 -0.18 -24.75 -34.98
N GLY A 44 0.57 -25.51 -35.74
CA GLY A 44 1.67 -25.02 -36.58
C GLY A 44 2.88 -24.59 -35.75
N SER A 45 4.05 -24.60 -36.36
CA SER A 45 5.31 -24.20 -35.69
C SER A 45 5.64 -22.73 -35.84
N ASP A 46 5.03 -22.03 -36.83
CA ASP A 46 5.16 -20.58 -36.98
C ASP A 46 4.30 -19.86 -35.94
N THR A 47 4.92 -19.02 -35.10
CA THR A 47 4.27 -18.28 -34.03
C THR A 47 3.78 -16.90 -34.45
N THR A 48 4.03 -16.45 -35.67
CA THR A 48 3.70 -15.08 -36.13
C THR A 48 2.19 -14.79 -36.04
N ASN A 49 1.36 -15.77 -36.43
CA ASN A 49 -0.10 -15.64 -36.41
C ASN A 49 -0.78 -16.58 -35.41
N LEU A 50 0.01 -17.16 -34.48
CA LEU A 50 -0.48 -18.00 -33.42
C LEU A 50 -0.66 -17.16 -32.16
N LYS A 51 -1.81 -17.29 -31.52
CA LYS A 51 -2.14 -16.59 -30.27
C LYS A 51 -2.72 -17.59 -29.26
N VAL A 52 -2.46 -17.35 -28.01
CA VAL A 52 -3.13 -18.07 -26.91
C VAL A 52 -3.76 -17.05 -25.99
N TYR A 53 -5.03 -17.23 -25.66
CA TYR A 53 -5.81 -16.34 -24.84
C TYR A 53 -6.28 -17.05 -23.57
N PHE A 54 -6.29 -16.29 -22.48
CA PHE A 54 -7.03 -16.59 -21.28
C PHE A 54 -8.29 -15.72 -21.27
N GLU A 55 -9.46 -16.35 -21.44
CA GLU A 55 -10.74 -15.65 -21.50
C GLU A 55 -11.44 -15.76 -20.14
N ASP A 56 -11.85 -14.64 -19.59
CA ASP A 56 -12.59 -14.57 -18.33
C ASP A 56 -14.10 -14.83 -18.52
N ALA A 57 -14.83 -14.81 -17.40
CA ALA A 57 -16.28 -15.03 -17.40
C ALA A 57 -17.07 -13.93 -18.14
N ASP A 58 -16.47 -12.76 -18.34
CA ASP A 58 -17.05 -11.62 -19.05
C ASP A 58 -16.72 -11.66 -20.55
N GLY A 59 -15.98 -12.69 -21.01
CA GLY A 59 -15.55 -12.86 -22.39
C GLY A 59 -14.37 -12.00 -22.79
N ILE A 60 -13.65 -11.41 -21.83
CA ILE A 60 -12.46 -10.60 -22.09
C ILE A 60 -11.27 -11.53 -22.30
N LYS A 61 -10.63 -11.40 -23.47
CA LYS A 61 -9.47 -12.21 -23.87
C LYS A 61 -8.16 -11.52 -23.49
N HIS A 62 -7.34 -12.18 -22.68
CA HIS A 62 -6.00 -11.74 -22.28
C HIS A 62 -4.96 -12.57 -23.02
N GLN A 63 -4.15 -11.93 -23.87
CA GLN A 63 -3.17 -12.65 -24.68
C GLN A 63 -1.94 -13.06 -23.88
N ALA A 64 -1.57 -14.33 -24.01
CA ALA A 64 -0.37 -14.90 -23.41
C ALA A 64 0.92 -14.49 -24.13
N GLY A 65 2.04 -14.48 -23.42
CA GLY A 65 3.36 -14.33 -24.01
C GLY A 65 3.84 -15.66 -24.63
N LEU A 66 3.81 -15.80 -25.96
CA LEU A 66 4.29 -17.00 -26.64
C LEU A 66 5.81 -17.06 -26.65
N VAL A 67 6.36 -18.24 -26.42
CA VAL A 67 7.79 -18.54 -26.53
C VAL A 67 8.07 -19.32 -27.83
N SER A 68 7.39 -20.43 -28.04
CA SER A 68 7.57 -21.27 -29.23
C SER A 68 6.41 -22.24 -29.43
N SER A 69 6.34 -22.82 -30.64
CA SER A 69 5.44 -23.94 -30.98
C SER A 69 6.17 -24.97 -31.81
N ASN A 70 5.87 -26.23 -31.59
CA ASN A 70 6.33 -27.33 -32.48
C ASN A 70 5.18 -27.96 -33.27
N GLY A 71 4.01 -27.33 -33.28
CA GLY A 71 2.80 -27.82 -33.93
C GLY A 71 1.85 -28.61 -33.05
N ASN A 72 2.36 -29.29 -32.04
CA ASN A 72 1.57 -30.07 -31.08
C ASN A 72 1.72 -29.59 -29.64
N LYS A 73 2.74 -28.78 -29.37
CA LYS A 73 2.98 -28.14 -28.07
C LYS A 73 3.29 -26.67 -28.26
N ILE A 74 2.66 -25.84 -27.46
CA ILE A 74 2.93 -24.39 -27.37
C ILE A 74 3.55 -24.13 -26.00
N TYR A 75 4.66 -23.41 -25.98
CA TYR A 75 5.33 -22.91 -24.78
C TYR A 75 5.02 -21.43 -24.63
N LEU A 76 4.52 -21.05 -23.46
CA LEU A 76 4.06 -19.69 -23.20
C LEU A 76 4.24 -19.29 -21.74
N TYR A 77 4.01 -18.02 -21.47
CA TYR A 77 3.87 -17.47 -20.14
C TYR A 77 2.45 -16.92 -19.90
N VAL A 78 1.92 -17.21 -18.70
CA VAL A 78 0.62 -16.68 -18.25
C VAL A 78 0.67 -15.15 -18.25
N PRO A 79 -0.32 -14.45 -18.86
CA PRO A 79 -0.31 -12.99 -18.96
C PRO A 79 -0.61 -12.29 -17.63
N SER A 80 -0.38 -10.97 -17.61
CA SER A 80 -0.84 -10.09 -16.53
C SER A 80 -2.32 -9.73 -16.69
N GLY A 81 -2.90 -9.13 -15.64
CA GLY A 81 -4.26 -8.55 -15.72
C GLY A 81 -5.40 -9.54 -15.50
N LEU A 82 -5.11 -10.81 -15.23
CA LEU A 82 -6.13 -11.80 -14.91
C LEU A 82 -6.69 -11.62 -13.50
N THR A 83 -7.97 -11.95 -13.30
CA THR A 83 -8.63 -11.82 -11.99
C THR A 83 -8.27 -13.00 -11.06
N TYR A 84 -7.85 -12.68 -9.85
CA TYR A 84 -7.46 -13.67 -8.83
C TYR A 84 -8.57 -14.68 -8.49
N LYS A 85 -8.20 -15.96 -8.39
CA LYS A 85 -9.10 -17.10 -8.11
C LYS A 85 -10.27 -17.25 -9.09
N LYS A 86 -10.16 -16.66 -10.28
CA LYS A 86 -11.12 -16.89 -11.34
C LYS A 86 -10.66 -18.02 -12.25
N GLU A 87 -11.61 -18.75 -12.75
CA GLU A 87 -11.47 -19.75 -13.77
C GLU A 87 -11.44 -19.06 -15.13
N MET A 88 -10.44 -19.43 -15.95
CA MET A 88 -10.23 -18.85 -17.28
C MET A 88 -10.33 -19.95 -18.34
N ASN A 89 -11.07 -19.69 -19.39
CA ASN A 89 -11.02 -20.55 -20.56
C ASN A 89 -9.69 -20.33 -21.28
N LEU A 90 -9.05 -21.42 -21.73
CA LEU A 90 -7.83 -21.33 -22.55
C LEU A 90 -8.19 -21.58 -23.99
N LEU A 91 -7.85 -20.61 -24.83
CA LEU A 91 -8.14 -20.61 -26.28
C LEU A 91 -6.83 -20.53 -27.05
N VAL A 92 -6.69 -21.36 -28.07
CA VAL A 92 -5.62 -21.27 -29.06
C VAL A 92 -6.21 -20.76 -30.34
N ALA A 93 -5.68 -19.68 -30.88
CA ALA A 93 -6.20 -19.03 -32.07
C ALA A 93 -5.11 -18.89 -33.14
N ARG A 94 -5.52 -18.97 -34.40
CA ARG A 94 -4.69 -18.70 -35.56
C ARG A 94 -5.40 -17.76 -36.49
N THR A 95 -4.73 -16.66 -36.83
CA THR A 95 -5.25 -15.68 -37.79
C THR A 95 -4.63 -15.95 -39.19
N MET A 96 -5.47 -16.10 -40.19
CA MET A 96 -5.03 -16.27 -41.58
C MET A 96 -4.77 -14.91 -42.23
N PRO A 97 -4.02 -14.88 -43.37
CA PRO A 97 -3.74 -13.63 -44.10
C PRO A 97 -4.98 -12.86 -44.56
N ASP A 98 -6.09 -13.56 -44.77
CA ASP A 98 -7.38 -12.97 -45.13
C ASP A 98 -8.18 -12.43 -43.94
N GLY A 99 -7.62 -12.55 -42.71
CA GLY A 99 -8.25 -12.12 -41.44
C GLY A 99 -9.16 -13.18 -40.81
N THR A 100 -9.33 -14.35 -41.42
CA THR A 100 -10.08 -15.46 -40.78
C THR A 100 -9.36 -15.95 -39.54
N GLU A 101 -10.07 -16.11 -38.42
CA GLU A 101 -9.52 -16.65 -37.17
C GLU A 101 -10.09 -18.04 -36.92
N TYR A 102 -9.19 -19.00 -36.65
CA TYR A 102 -9.50 -20.36 -36.25
C TYR A 102 -9.20 -20.50 -34.76
N GLU A 103 -10.14 -20.99 -33.98
CA GLU A 103 -9.98 -21.15 -32.54
C GLU A 103 -10.22 -22.59 -32.09
N GLY A 104 -9.44 -23.03 -31.11
CA GLY A 104 -9.65 -24.27 -30.35
C GLY A 104 -9.63 -23.95 -28.86
N GLN A 105 -10.56 -24.52 -28.09
CA GLN A 105 -10.68 -24.32 -26.66
C GLN A 105 -10.27 -25.57 -25.89
N ALA A 106 -9.59 -25.38 -24.76
CA ALA A 106 -9.28 -26.48 -23.86
C ALA A 106 -10.56 -26.99 -23.14
N GLY A 107 -10.62 -28.30 -22.91
CA GLY A 107 -11.76 -28.90 -22.22
C GLY A 107 -11.82 -28.66 -20.72
N ARG A 108 -10.83 -27.97 -20.15
CA ARG A 108 -10.77 -27.55 -18.75
C ARG A 108 -10.31 -26.11 -18.61
N GLN A 109 -10.60 -25.50 -17.47
CA GLN A 109 -10.25 -24.13 -17.19
C GLN A 109 -8.94 -24.01 -16.43
N PHE A 110 -8.21 -22.92 -16.66
CA PHE A 110 -7.03 -22.55 -15.89
C PHE A 110 -7.44 -21.70 -14.69
N ILE A 111 -6.85 -21.97 -13.52
CA ILE A 111 -7.11 -21.20 -12.30
C ILE A 111 -5.98 -20.18 -12.10
N TYR A 112 -6.30 -18.90 -12.25
CA TYR A 112 -5.32 -17.86 -11.99
C TYR A 112 -5.10 -17.68 -10.47
N LYS A 113 -3.85 -17.86 -10.05
CA LYS A 113 -3.40 -17.67 -8.65
C LYS A 113 -2.31 -16.63 -8.63
N THR A 114 -2.54 -15.52 -7.93
CA THR A 114 -1.44 -14.59 -7.64
C THR A 114 -0.45 -15.27 -6.70
N GLN A 115 0.80 -15.30 -7.11
CA GLN A 115 1.87 -15.68 -6.18
C GLN A 115 2.12 -14.46 -5.29
N THR A 116 1.70 -14.55 -4.04
CA THR A 116 2.04 -13.54 -3.05
C THR A 116 3.47 -13.82 -2.58
N SER A 117 4.38 -12.90 -2.85
CA SER A 117 5.73 -12.91 -2.27
C SER A 117 5.83 -11.77 -1.27
N VAL A 118 6.50 -12.01 -0.15
CA VAL A 118 6.86 -10.99 0.82
C VAL A 118 8.36 -10.85 0.80
N THR A 119 8.84 -9.65 0.55
CA THR A 119 10.27 -9.34 0.58
C THR A 119 10.52 -8.20 1.55
N THR A 120 11.64 -8.22 2.25
CA THR A 120 12.08 -7.09 3.05
C THR A 120 12.47 -5.95 2.12
N VAL A 121 11.81 -4.80 2.26
CA VAL A 121 12.11 -3.60 1.48
C VAL A 121 13.20 -2.78 2.14
N VAL A 122 13.16 -2.67 3.48
CA VAL A 122 14.09 -1.85 4.27
C VAL A 122 14.32 -2.52 5.63
N GLY A 123 15.54 -2.39 6.15
CA GLY A 123 15.94 -2.98 7.42
C GLY A 123 16.39 -4.44 7.29
N GLN A 124 17.03 -4.94 8.31
CA GLN A 124 17.48 -6.33 8.41
C GLN A 124 16.81 -7.01 9.60
N ALA A 125 16.48 -8.29 9.41
CA ALA A 125 16.06 -9.11 10.53
C ALA A 125 17.24 -9.26 11.51
N SER A 126 17.02 -8.92 12.76
CA SER A 126 17.98 -9.12 13.83
C SER A 126 17.38 -9.99 14.93
N PRO A 127 18.17 -10.92 15.48
CA PRO A 127 17.79 -11.64 16.70
C PRO A 127 17.86 -10.72 17.93
N ASP A 128 18.49 -9.58 17.83
CA ASP A 128 18.62 -8.61 18.92
C ASP A 128 17.44 -7.62 18.89
N ALA A 129 16.58 -7.73 19.90
CA ALA A 129 15.46 -6.80 20.09
C ALA A 129 15.89 -5.34 20.36
N ASN A 130 17.16 -5.13 20.63
CA ASN A 130 17.73 -3.82 20.97
C ASN A 130 18.59 -3.25 19.81
N GLN A 131 18.29 -3.62 18.59
CA GLN A 131 19.00 -3.12 17.41
C GLN A 131 18.78 -1.62 17.24
N PRO A 132 19.85 -0.81 17.10
CA PRO A 132 19.72 0.61 16.81
C PRO A 132 19.28 0.86 15.36
N THR A 133 18.69 2.03 15.12
CA THR A 133 18.42 2.51 13.77
C THR A 133 19.68 3.08 13.14
N VAL A 134 20.08 2.53 12.01
CA VAL A 134 21.27 2.97 11.25
C VAL A 134 20.88 3.19 9.80
N GLY A 135 21.15 4.41 9.30
CA GLY A 135 21.01 4.75 7.89
C GLY A 135 22.14 4.18 7.03
N GLY A 136 22.05 4.40 5.74
CA GLY A 136 23.00 3.92 4.73
C GLY A 136 22.27 3.30 3.55
N ASP A 137 22.87 2.30 2.92
CA ASP A 137 22.20 1.55 1.85
C ASP A 137 21.03 0.71 2.41
N ILE A 138 19.99 0.54 1.61
CA ILE A 138 18.79 -0.23 2.00
C ILE A 138 19.17 -1.62 2.52
N ALA A 139 20.11 -2.30 1.84
CA ALA A 139 20.51 -3.67 2.19
C ALA A 139 21.27 -3.79 3.52
N THR A 140 21.87 -2.69 4.00
CA THR A 140 22.70 -2.69 5.23
C THR A 140 22.09 -1.88 6.37
N SER A 141 21.05 -1.12 6.09
CA SER A 141 20.35 -0.31 7.09
C SER A 141 19.64 -1.18 8.13
N THR A 142 19.45 -0.61 9.31
CA THR A 142 18.68 -1.26 10.38
C THR A 142 17.64 -0.30 10.93
N LEU A 143 16.52 -0.88 11.39
CA LEU A 143 15.43 -0.16 12.06
C LEU A 143 15.24 -0.74 13.46
N SER A 144 15.04 0.13 14.45
CA SER A 144 14.88 -0.28 15.84
C SER A 144 13.45 -0.74 16.13
N ALA A 145 12.49 0.14 15.91
CA ALA A 145 11.10 -0.12 16.25
C ALA A 145 10.13 0.54 15.23
N PRO A 146 10.16 0.12 13.96
CA PRO A 146 9.27 0.68 12.94
C PRO A 146 7.81 0.41 13.31
N ASN A 147 6.99 1.44 13.27
CA ASN A 147 5.60 1.34 13.70
C ASN A 147 4.63 1.82 12.63
N TYR A 148 4.89 2.97 12.01
CA TYR A 148 4.03 3.53 10.98
C TYR A 148 4.82 3.93 9.76
N ILE A 149 4.15 3.87 8.60
CA ILE A 149 4.72 4.28 7.32
C ILE A 149 3.79 5.25 6.60
N SER A 150 4.38 6.12 5.79
CA SER A 150 3.69 6.93 4.78
C SER A 150 4.58 7.08 3.56
N LEU A 151 4.02 7.41 2.42
CA LEU A 151 4.75 7.66 1.19
C LEU A 151 4.63 9.14 0.81
N ASP A 152 5.67 9.66 0.15
CA ASP A 152 5.57 10.93 -0.57
C ASP A 152 5.19 10.71 -2.05
N ASP A 153 5.18 11.78 -2.84
CA ASP A 153 4.87 11.76 -4.26
C ASP A 153 5.98 11.16 -5.17
N GLU A 154 7.11 10.77 -4.58
CA GLU A 154 8.22 10.09 -5.26
C GLU A 154 8.43 8.65 -4.77
N ASP A 155 7.45 8.10 -4.05
CA ASP A 155 7.50 6.78 -3.44
C ASP A 155 8.62 6.60 -2.39
N ASN A 156 9.15 7.70 -1.81
CA ASN A 156 9.99 7.59 -0.65
C ASN A 156 9.15 7.15 0.56
N ILE A 157 9.68 6.21 1.33
CA ILE A 157 9.00 5.60 2.47
C ILE A 157 9.42 6.34 3.73
N PHE A 158 8.50 7.06 4.36
CA PHE A 158 8.69 7.66 5.66
C PHE A 158 8.25 6.70 6.75
N ILE A 159 9.14 6.44 7.70
CA ILE A 159 8.93 5.49 8.79
C ILE A 159 9.07 6.26 10.09
N THR A 160 8.03 6.20 10.93
CA THR A 160 8.12 6.66 12.31
C THR A 160 8.32 5.47 13.23
N GLU A 161 9.31 5.58 14.09
CA GLU A 161 9.63 4.56 15.08
C GLU A 161 9.15 4.97 16.48
N ARG A 162 8.83 3.99 17.30
CA ARG A 162 8.38 4.18 18.68
C ARG A 162 9.25 3.38 19.63
N HIS A 163 9.61 3.98 20.77
CA HIS A 163 10.41 3.32 21.81
C HIS A 163 11.72 2.73 21.29
N VAL A 164 12.46 3.54 20.55
CA VAL A 164 13.68 3.11 19.86
C VAL A 164 14.82 2.83 20.82
N TRP A 165 15.64 1.85 20.49
CA TRP A 165 16.89 1.55 21.16
C TRP A 165 18.05 2.32 20.51
N HIS A 166 18.94 2.84 21.34
CA HIS A 166 20.06 3.66 20.87
C HIS A 166 21.44 3.02 21.03
N GLY A 167 21.55 1.79 21.39
CA GLY A 167 22.80 1.02 21.35
C GLY A 167 23.93 1.48 22.28
N GLY A 168 23.63 2.27 23.31
CA GLY A 168 24.64 2.73 24.27
C GLY A 168 25.48 3.93 23.82
N ASN A 169 26.66 4.14 24.41
CA ASN A 169 27.47 5.36 24.32
C ASN A 169 28.01 5.72 22.91
N ASN A 170 27.89 4.84 21.93
CA ASN A 170 28.45 5.08 20.58
C ASN A 170 27.44 5.63 19.59
N TYR A 171 26.23 5.93 20.02
CA TYR A 171 25.20 6.45 19.15
C TYR A 171 25.29 7.99 19.07
N PRO A 172 25.32 8.61 17.89
CA PRO A 172 25.49 10.04 17.75
C PRO A 172 24.27 10.88 18.18
N SER A 173 23.29 10.28 18.80
CA SER A 173 22.09 10.97 19.25
C SER A 173 22.36 11.82 20.48
N VAL A 174 22.26 13.10 20.30
CA VAL A 174 22.44 14.14 21.35
C VAL A 174 21.33 14.10 22.41
N THR A 175 20.32 13.25 22.26
CA THR A 175 19.08 13.28 23.05
C THR A 175 18.78 11.99 23.82
N CYS A 176 19.63 10.98 23.78
CA CYS A 176 19.54 9.87 24.71
C CYS A 176 19.82 10.37 26.11
N GLN A 177 18.80 10.55 26.90
CA GLN A 177 18.88 11.15 28.25
C GLN A 177 19.58 10.28 29.29
N ASN A 178 20.00 9.07 28.95
CA ASN A 178 20.81 8.30 29.86
C ASN A 178 21.79 7.39 29.12
N ASP A 179 23.01 7.43 29.56
CA ASP A 179 24.20 6.74 29.03
C ASP A 179 24.15 5.20 29.11
N LYS A 180 22.98 4.60 29.32
CA LYS A 180 22.82 3.17 29.56
C LYS A 180 22.03 2.41 28.51
N GLY A 181 21.95 2.94 27.29
CA GLY A 181 21.18 2.30 26.23
C GLY A 181 19.69 2.35 26.47
N ALA A 182 19.21 3.47 27.00
CA ALA A 182 17.80 3.65 27.26
C ALA A 182 16.99 3.83 25.98
N GLN A 183 15.77 3.39 26.01
CA GLN A 183 14.79 3.69 24.98
C GLN A 183 14.56 5.19 24.90
N SER A 184 14.58 5.75 23.68
CA SER A 184 14.09 7.09 23.42
C SER A 184 12.67 7.03 22.82
N ASN A 185 12.07 8.22 22.63
CA ASN A 185 10.68 8.28 22.22
C ASN A 185 10.44 7.91 20.76
N GLY A 186 11.38 8.15 19.86
CA GLY A 186 11.21 7.76 18.47
C GLY A 186 12.26 8.32 17.51
N ASN A 187 12.26 7.85 16.29
CA ASN A 187 13.03 8.39 15.16
C ASN A 187 12.10 8.64 13.97
N ILE A 188 12.54 9.52 13.07
CA ILE A 188 11.94 9.69 11.75
C ILE A 188 12.97 9.25 10.71
N VAL A 189 12.61 8.27 9.91
CA VAL A 189 13.46 7.66 8.90
C VAL A 189 12.80 7.82 7.53
N MET A 190 13.61 8.10 6.51
CA MET A 190 13.19 8.08 5.12
C MET A 190 14.01 7.05 4.35
N ALA A 191 13.36 6.15 3.67
CA ALA A 191 13.97 5.21 2.76
C ALA A 191 13.56 5.51 1.33
N SER A 192 14.52 5.51 0.42
CA SER A 192 14.31 5.71 -1.02
C SER A 192 14.84 4.50 -1.78
N ILE A 193 13.93 3.73 -2.39
CA ILE A 193 14.30 2.60 -3.24
C ILE A 193 15.07 3.09 -4.47
N LYS A 194 14.64 4.23 -5.03
CA LYS A 194 15.24 4.83 -6.21
C LYS A 194 16.71 5.20 -6.04
N SER A 195 17.07 5.73 -4.86
CA SER A 195 18.47 6.11 -4.54
C SER A 195 19.21 5.05 -3.72
N ASN A 196 18.59 3.91 -3.43
CA ASN A 196 19.13 2.85 -2.57
C ASN A 196 19.66 3.39 -1.24
N SER A 197 18.87 4.25 -0.57
CA SER A 197 19.33 4.94 0.63
C SER A 197 18.30 4.95 1.75
N VAL A 198 18.79 4.91 2.97
CA VAL A 198 18.03 5.13 4.20
C VAL A 198 18.67 6.28 4.96
N LEU A 199 17.89 7.31 5.21
CA LEU A 199 18.29 8.48 5.95
C LEU A 199 17.54 8.55 7.27
N VAL A 200 18.24 8.73 8.37
CA VAL A 200 17.62 9.06 9.65
C VAL A 200 17.51 10.57 9.74
N LEU A 201 16.32 11.08 9.44
CA LEU A 201 16.05 12.52 9.40
C LEU A 201 16.03 13.14 10.78
N GLN A 202 15.52 12.40 11.77
CA GLN A 202 15.49 12.81 13.17
C GLN A 202 15.83 11.63 14.07
N TYR A 203 16.88 11.76 14.86
CA TYR A 203 17.19 10.86 15.97
C TYR A 203 16.58 11.39 17.26
N GLY A 204 15.91 10.52 18.01
CA GLY A 204 15.38 10.82 19.34
C GLY A 204 14.41 12.01 19.36
N THR A 205 13.14 11.73 19.39
CA THR A 205 12.10 12.77 19.49
C THR A 205 11.73 13.03 20.94
N SER A 206 11.16 14.21 21.22
CA SER A 206 10.75 14.58 22.57
C SER A 206 9.54 13.81 23.09
N ALA A 207 8.74 13.26 22.18
CA ALA A 207 7.63 12.37 22.50
C ALA A 207 7.58 11.21 21.49
N ILE A 208 6.81 10.18 21.80
CA ILE A 208 6.55 9.06 20.90
C ILE A 208 5.93 9.57 19.62
N LEU A 209 6.32 9.00 18.48
CA LEU A 209 5.78 9.36 17.17
C LEU A 209 4.63 8.42 16.78
N ASN A 210 3.71 8.97 16.01
CA ASN A 210 2.58 8.26 15.43
C ASN A 210 2.58 8.32 13.90
N ALA A 211 1.47 7.88 13.29
CA ALA A 211 1.35 7.74 11.84
C ALA A 211 1.45 9.07 11.10
N PRO A 212 2.44 9.23 10.22
CA PRO A 212 2.66 10.45 9.47
C PRO A 212 1.75 10.57 8.25
N ALA A 213 1.60 11.78 7.72
CA ALA A 213 0.85 12.06 6.50
C ALA A 213 1.60 13.02 5.59
N PHE A 214 1.54 12.78 4.29
CA PHE A 214 2.11 13.62 3.26
C PHE A 214 1.07 14.55 2.65
N SER A 215 1.46 15.81 2.43
CA SER A 215 0.72 16.82 1.69
C SER A 215 1.36 17.01 0.33
N ASP A 216 0.63 16.68 -0.72
CA ASP A 216 1.06 16.85 -2.12
C ASP A 216 1.04 18.33 -2.58
N LEU A 217 0.30 19.20 -1.87
CA LEU A 217 0.25 20.63 -2.20
C LEU A 217 1.60 21.34 -2.01
N ASP A 218 2.26 21.07 -0.90
CA ASP A 218 3.51 21.74 -0.52
C ASP A 218 4.70 20.78 -0.38
N GLY A 219 4.51 19.50 -0.69
CA GLY A 219 5.54 18.47 -0.59
C GLY A 219 6.03 18.28 0.84
N THR A 220 5.14 18.32 1.83
CA THR A 220 5.51 18.25 3.25
C THR A 220 4.97 16.98 3.90
N MET A 221 5.84 16.26 4.59
CA MET A 221 5.46 15.17 5.49
C MET A 221 5.24 15.72 6.90
N TYR A 222 4.10 15.40 7.48
CA TYR A 222 3.73 15.79 8.85
C TYR A 222 3.69 14.55 9.75
N ALA A 223 4.49 14.54 10.82
CA ALA A 223 4.58 13.41 11.74
C ALA A 223 4.14 13.85 13.16
N PRO A 224 3.02 13.33 13.68
CA PRO A 224 2.50 13.73 14.98
C PRO A 224 3.30 13.11 16.12
N GLU A 225 3.49 13.87 17.19
CA GLU A 225 3.89 13.35 18.49
C GLU A 225 2.68 12.83 19.27
N ASP A 226 2.86 11.83 20.07
CA ASP A 226 1.80 11.18 20.83
C ASP A 226 1.27 12.12 21.94
N GLY A 227 2.13 12.67 22.74
CA GLY A 227 1.76 13.59 23.81
C GLY A 227 1.69 15.06 23.37
N GLY A 228 0.77 15.82 23.94
CA GLY A 228 0.62 17.24 23.68
C GLY A 228 0.21 17.57 22.25
N MET A 229 0.54 18.78 21.79
CA MET A 229 0.17 19.32 20.49
C MET A 229 1.35 19.43 19.52
N GLY A 230 2.45 18.73 19.79
CA GLY A 230 3.65 18.72 18.95
C GLY A 230 3.50 17.87 17.70
N TYR A 231 4.18 18.26 16.64
CA TYR A 231 4.38 17.47 15.44
C TYR A 231 5.63 17.90 14.69
N TYR A 232 6.18 17.05 13.84
CA TYR A 232 7.26 17.41 12.94
C TYR A 232 6.71 17.73 11.56
N SER A 233 7.29 18.77 10.95
CA SER A 233 7.09 19.15 9.56
C SER A 233 8.40 18.94 8.82
N LEU A 234 8.36 18.17 7.73
CA LEU A 234 9.52 17.80 6.92
C LEU A 234 9.20 18.15 5.46
N ALA A 235 9.66 19.31 5.03
CA ALA A 235 9.37 19.82 3.69
C ALA A 235 10.42 19.35 2.67
N LYS A 236 9.95 18.88 1.52
CA LYS A 236 10.80 18.43 0.39
C LYS A 236 11.70 19.55 -0.09
N SER A 237 11.23 20.80 -0.10
CA SER A 237 11.98 21.99 -0.52
C SER A 237 13.25 22.26 0.30
N VAL A 238 13.35 21.68 1.48
CA VAL A 238 14.52 21.76 2.37
C VAL A 238 15.07 20.36 2.67
N SER A 239 14.96 19.44 1.71
CA SER A 239 15.47 18.05 1.79
C SER A 239 14.95 17.31 3.03
N TYR A 240 13.69 17.55 3.39
CA TYR A 240 13.03 16.94 4.54
C TYR A 240 13.70 17.23 5.90
N ALA A 241 14.43 18.33 6.01
CA ALA A 241 14.99 18.74 7.31
C ALA A 241 13.87 18.87 8.36
N PRO A 242 13.95 18.16 9.49
CA PRO A 242 12.86 18.10 10.45
C PRO A 242 12.71 19.41 11.21
N ARG A 243 11.51 19.91 11.31
CA ARG A 243 11.13 21.08 12.11
C ARG A 243 10.00 20.70 13.06
N ARG A 244 10.28 20.71 14.35
CA ARG A 244 9.24 20.52 15.36
C ARG A 244 8.38 21.76 15.48
N LEU A 245 7.07 21.59 15.41
CA LEU A 245 6.05 22.62 15.50
C LEU A 245 5.06 22.28 16.61
N THR A 246 4.30 23.28 17.05
CA THR A 246 3.20 23.11 18.00
C THR A 246 1.93 23.68 17.40
N VAL A 247 0.84 22.93 17.51
CA VAL A 247 -0.50 23.37 17.10
C VAL A 247 -0.96 24.51 18.01
N LEU A 248 -1.55 25.53 17.44
CA LEU A 248 -2.11 26.67 18.16
C LEU A 248 -3.59 26.41 18.46
N LEU A 249 -3.88 26.24 19.73
CA LEU A 249 -5.24 26.05 20.23
C LEU A 249 -5.95 27.40 20.40
N ASN A 250 -7.26 27.38 20.25
CA ASN A 250 -8.18 28.51 20.55
C ASN A 250 -9.07 28.13 21.73
N ASP A 251 -10.00 29.03 22.08
CA ASP A 251 -10.90 28.82 23.21
C ASP A 251 -11.81 27.59 23.06
N GLU A 252 -12.14 27.21 21.83
CA GLU A 252 -12.94 26.02 21.55
C GLU A 252 -12.11 24.73 21.63
N THR A 253 -10.84 24.79 21.27
CA THR A 253 -9.98 23.59 21.15
C THR A 253 -9.11 23.32 22.37
N LYS A 254 -8.84 24.32 23.21
CA LYS A 254 -7.95 24.17 24.37
C LYS A 254 -8.42 23.11 25.36
N ASP A 255 -9.74 22.99 25.59
CA ASP A 255 -10.31 22.08 26.56
C ASP A 255 -10.47 20.64 26.02
N VAL A 256 -10.57 20.50 24.70
CA VAL A 256 -10.79 19.18 24.05
C VAL A 256 -9.50 18.55 23.51
N ALA A 257 -8.47 19.36 23.28
CA ALA A 257 -7.18 18.91 22.81
C ALA A 257 -6.13 18.80 23.93
N ASP A 258 -6.57 18.92 25.17
CA ASP A 258 -5.70 18.95 26.35
C ASP A 258 -4.92 17.62 26.49
N GLY A 259 -3.61 17.75 26.26
CA GLY A 259 -2.60 16.76 26.58
C GLY A 259 -2.65 15.45 25.81
N ASN A 260 -3.27 15.39 24.60
CA ASN A 260 -3.80 14.12 24.24
C ASN A 260 -3.36 13.55 22.91
N TYR A 261 -3.14 12.26 22.94
CA TYR A 261 -2.58 11.37 21.94
C TYR A 261 -3.23 11.57 20.55
N LYS A 262 -2.39 11.75 19.54
CA LYS A 262 -2.76 11.79 18.13
C LYS A 262 -2.21 10.55 17.47
N HIS A 263 -3.04 9.55 17.20
CA HIS A 263 -2.55 8.29 16.67
C HIS A 263 -2.26 8.31 15.18
N CYS A 264 -2.89 9.21 14.44
CA CYS A 264 -2.74 9.28 13.00
C CYS A 264 -2.97 10.70 12.50
N PHE A 265 -2.11 11.16 11.62
CA PHE A 265 -2.41 12.30 10.76
C PHE A 265 -2.86 11.81 9.39
N VAL A 266 -3.81 12.49 8.78
CA VAL A 266 -4.15 12.37 7.36
C VAL A 266 -4.35 13.75 6.76
N VAL A 267 -3.96 13.93 5.51
CA VAL A 267 -4.15 15.19 4.78
C VAL A 267 -5.27 15.01 3.77
N ASN A 268 -6.24 15.92 3.79
CA ASN A 268 -7.31 15.94 2.79
C ASN A 268 -6.77 16.53 1.48
N LYS A 269 -7.08 15.90 0.35
CA LYS A 269 -6.61 16.32 -0.98
C LYS A 269 -7.31 17.57 -1.53
N LEU A 270 -8.44 17.98 -0.96
CA LEU A 270 -9.20 19.15 -1.42
C LEU A 270 -8.84 20.43 -0.67
N ASP A 271 -8.79 20.38 0.67
CA ASP A 271 -8.47 21.54 1.49
C ASP A 271 -7.01 21.58 1.97
N HIS A 272 -6.27 20.46 1.80
CA HIS A 272 -4.87 20.28 2.20
C HIS A 272 -4.62 20.49 3.70
N TYR A 273 -5.65 20.33 4.52
CA TYR A 273 -5.53 20.40 5.97
C TYR A 273 -5.25 19.03 6.56
N ILE A 274 -4.63 19.05 7.73
CA ILE A 274 -4.34 17.84 8.49
C ILE A 274 -5.54 17.52 9.36
N TYR A 275 -5.99 16.27 9.33
CA TYR A 275 -7.07 15.76 10.18
C TYR A 275 -6.52 14.74 11.15
N THR A 276 -7.03 14.75 12.37
CA THR A 276 -6.69 13.76 13.39
C THR A 276 -7.85 13.59 14.38
N VAL A 277 -7.91 12.43 15.02
CA VAL A 277 -8.79 12.17 16.16
C VAL A 277 -7.95 12.15 17.43
N MET A 278 -8.36 12.91 18.43
CA MET A 278 -7.71 13.00 19.72
C MET A 278 -8.16 11.86 20.65
N VAL A 279 -7.45 11.63 21.73
CA VAL A 279 -7.66 10.48 22.63
C VAL A 279 -9.09 10.32 23.15
N LYS A 280 -9.83 11.40 23.32
CA LYS A 280 -11.22 11.37 23.78
C LYS A 280 -12.24 11.31 22.65
N GLY A 281 -11.77 11.08 21.41
CA GLY A 281 -12.62 10.96 20.23
C GLY A 281 -12.92 12.28 19.51
N GLN A 282 -12.29 13.39 19.89
CA GLN A 282 -12.50 14.65 19.19
C GLN A 282 -11.87 14.60 17.79
N LEU A 283 -12.67 14.88 16.75
CA LEU A 283 -12.17 15.11 15.41
C LEU A 283 -11.79 16.56 15.25
N VAL A 284 -10.53 16.80 14.94
CA VAL A 284 -9.98 18.14 14.74
C VAL A 284 -9.31 18.27 13.37
N ARG A 285 -9.27 19.50 12.87
CA ARG A 285 -8.60 19.89 11.64
C ARG A 285 -7.52 20.94 11.96
N ILE A 286 -6.31 20.73 11.45
CA ILE A 286 -5.18 21.65 11.64
C ILE A 286 -4.85 22.28 10.30
N LYS A 287 -4.76 23.62 10.27
CA LYS A 287 -4.34 24.40 9.11
C LYS A 287 -2.80 24.52 9.12
N PRO A 288 -2.05 23.87 8.23
CA PRO A 288 -0.58 23.82 8.33
C PRO A 288 0.09 25.20 8.36
N ASN A 289 -0.36 26.11 7.51
CA ASN A 289 0.24 27.46 7.36
C ASN A 289 0.16 28.29 8.62
N THR A 290 -0.97 28.26 9.32
CA THR A 290 -1.21 29.05 10.55
C THR A 290 -1.01 28.24 11.81
N ARG A 291 -0.95 26.91 11.69
CA ARG A 291 -0.90 25.94 12.79
C ARG A 291 -2.14 25.98 13.69
N THR A 292 -3.22 26.63 13.26
CA THR A 292 -4.45 26.73 14.02
C THR A 292 -5.22 25.42 13.98
N CYS A 293 -5.82 25.07 15.11
CA CYS A 293 -6.65 23.87 15.29
C CYS A 293 -8.13 24.28 15.32
N GLU A 294 -8.95 23.55 14.61
CA GLU A 294 -10.39 23.71 14.55
C GLU A 294 -11.09 22.42 15.00
N LEU A 295 -12.01 22.53 15.95
CA LEU A 295 -12.82 21.40 16.38
C LEU A 295 -13.96 21.18 15.38
N LEU A 296 -14.02 19.98 14.81
CA LEU A 296 -15.09 19.57 13.90
C LEU A 296 -16.19 18.79 14.63
N LEU A 297 -15.80 17.82 15.45
CA LEU A 297 -16.72 17.00 16.25
C LEU A 297 -16.14 16.81 17.64
N LYS A 298 -16.95 16.93 18.67
CA LYS A 298 -16.53 16.70 20.06
C LYS A 298 -16.29 15.23 20.35
N LYS A 299 -16.88 14.34 19.57
CA LYS A 299 -16.68 12.90 19.72
C LYS A 299 -17.03 12.16 18.42
N VAL A 300 -16.12 11.27 18.02
CA VAL A 300 -16.36 10.25 16.99
C VAL A 300 -16.50 8.91 17.68
N GLY A 301 -17.51 8.14 17.29
CA GLY A 301 -17.74 6.83 17.87
C GLY A 301 -18.50 6.83 19.20
N THR A 302 -18.71 5.64 19.74
CA THR A 302 -19.53 5.41 20.94
C THR A 302 -18.71 5.06 22.18
N SER A 303 -17.39 5.00 22.09
CA SER A 303 -16.53 4.66 23.22
C SER A 303 -16.81 5.53 24.45
N THR A 304 -16.94 4.90 25.58
CA THR A 304 -17.14 5.54 26.89
C THR A 304 -15.84 5.73 27.66
N ARG A 305 -14.73 5.15 27.18
CA ARG A 305 -13.44 5.31 27.86
C ARG A 305 -12.82 6.65 27.48
N PRO A 306 -12.40 7.46 28.46
CA PRO A 306 -11.83 8.77 28.20
C PRO A 306 -10.42 8.75 27.63
N ASP A 307 -9.76 7.58 27.62
CA ASP A 307 -8.32 7.41 27.39
C ASP A 307 -7.96 6.37 26.30
N ALA A 308 -8.92 5.90 25.53
CA ALA A 308 -8.71 4.73 24.69
C ALA A 308 -9.18 4.88 23.23
N CYS A 309 -8.99 6.04 22.63
CA CYS A 309 -9.22 6.17 21.20
C CYS A 309 -7.93 5.94 20.40
N ASP A 310 -7.43 4.72 20.40
CA ASP A 310 -6.53 4.27 19.34
C ASP A 310 -7.30 4.29 18.03
N SER A 311 -7.18 5.38 17.30
CA SER A 311 -7.86 5.58 16.03
C SER A 311 -6.89 5.77 14.90
N TYR A 312 -7.21 5.15 13.76
CA TYR A 312 -6.49 5.33 12.51
C TYR A 312 -7.42 5.91 11.46
N LEU A 313 -6.90 6.81 10.66
CA LEU A 313 -7.68 7.58 9.71
C LEU A 313 -7.20 7.33 8.29
N ALA A 314 -8.15 7.37 7.35
CA ALA A 314 -7.85 7.40 5.92
C ALA A 314 -8.96 8.16 5.18
N PHE A 315 -8.60 9.01 4.23
CA PHE A 315 -9.55 9.55 3.29
C PHE A 315 -9.86 8.56 2.18
N SER A 316 -11.07 8.63 1.62
CA SER A 316 -11.45 7.81 0.48
C SER A 316 -10.53 8.09 -0.72
N PRO A 317 -9.98 7.06 -1.38
CA PRO A 317 -9.23 7.23 -2.62
C PRO A 317 -10.15 7.39 -3.85
N VAL A 318 -11.47 7.27 -3.66
CA VAL A 318 -12.46 7.29 -4.75
C VAL A 318 -12.72 8.73 -5.17
N LYS A 319 -12.60 8.99 -6.47
CA LYS A 319 -12.89 10.30 -7.05
C LYS A 319 -14.34 10.73 -6.75
N GLY A 320 -14.50 11.95 -6.25
CA GLY A 320 -15.79 12.52 -5.81
C GLY A 320 -16.16 12.17 -4.37
N GLN A 321 -15.31 11.42 -3.66
CA GLN A 321 -15.47 11.09 -2.25
C GLN A 321 -14.27 11.55 -1.40
N GLU A 322 -13.50 12.50 -1.86
CA GLU A 322 -12.25 12.95 -1.22
C GLU A 322 -12.47 13.52 0.19
N ASN A 323 -13.70 13.96 0.51
CA ASN A 323 -14.09 14.41 1.86
C ASN A 323 -14.59 13.29 2.77
N MET A 324 -14.70 12.06 2.28
CA MET A 324 -15.09 10.92 3.11
C MET A 324 -13.91 10.44 3.93
N LEU A 325 -13.94 10.74 5.22
CA LEU A 325 -12.95 10.29 6.20
C LEU A 325 -13.42 9.00 6.85
N TYR A 326 -12.62 7.96 6.78
CA TYR A 326 -12.81 6.72 7.52
C TYR A 326 -11.99 6.76 8.80
N VAL A 327 -12.64 6.46 9.93
CA VAL A 327 -12.04 6.45 11.26
C VAL A 327 -12.19 5.06 11.84
N ALA A 328 -11.09 4.32 11.90
CA ALA A 328 -11.04 3.03 12.56
C ALA A 328 -10.84 3.24 14.05
N MET A 329 -11.82 2.86 14.86
CA MET A 329 -11.80 2.94 16.31
C MET A 329 -11.45 1.57 16.87
N ALA A 330 -10.23 1.40 17.42
CA ALA A 330 -9.80 0.14 18.00
C ALA A 330 -10.69 -0.25 19.19
N GLU A 331 -11.09 0.73 19.97
CA GLU A 331 -12.09 0.52 21.00
C GLU A 331 -13.50 0.52 20.40
N GLY A 332 -14.24 -0.53 20.66
CA GLY A 332 -15.58 -0.77 20.08
C GLY A 332 -15.56 -1.49 18.75
N ASN A 333 -14.36 -1.79 18.18
CA ASN A 333 -14.20 -2.55 16.92
C ASN A 333 -15.05 -1.98 15.77
N GLN A 334 -15.01 -0.67 15.58
CA GLN A 334 -15.87 0.04 14.63
C GLN A 334 -15.06 0.82 13.61
N ILE A 335 -15.59 0.91 12.40
CA ILE A 335 -15.13 1.87 11.40
C ILE A 335 -16.25 2.87 11.13
N TRP A 336 -15.97 4.14 11.39
CA TRP A 336 -16.87 5.24 11.14
C TRP A 336 -16.54 5.92 9.82
N ARG A 337 -17.56 6.38 9.10
CA ARG A 337 -17.42 7.19 7.91
C ARG A 337 -17.97 8.59 8.18
N VAL A 338 -17.14 9.59 8.01
CA VAL A 338 -17.48 11.01 8.27
C VAL A 338 -17.25 11.81 6.99
N ASP A 339 -18.28 12.49 6.50
CA ASP A 339 -18.14 13.49 5.43
C ASP A 339 -17.70 14.83 6.02
N VAL A 340 -16.40 15.09 5.99
CA VAL A 340 -15.84 16.33 6.58
C VAL A 340 -16.21 17.58 5.79
N GLY A 341 -16.63 17.46 4.53
CA GLY A 341 -17.12 18.56 3.72
C GLY A 341 -18.54 19.03 4.09
N ASN A 342 -19.25 18.25 4.89
CA ASN A 342 -20.65 18.52 5.28
C ASN A 342 -20.81 18.78 6.79
N LEU A 343 -19.77 19.23 7.47
CA LEU A 343 -19.79 19.50 8.91
C LEU A 343 -20.04 20.97 9.25
N GLU A 344 -19.89 21.88 8.28
CA GLU A 344 -20.11 23.30 8.50
C GLU A 344 -21.56 23.58 8.93
N GLY A 345 -21.73 24.35 10.01
CA GLY A 345 -23.05 24.69 10.57
C GLY A 345 -23.74 23.53 11.29
N LYS A 346 -23.13 22.35 11.41
CA LYS A 346 -23.68 21.23 12.18
C LYS A 346 -23.37 21.33 13.67
N ASP A 347 -24.25 20.75 14.48
CA ASP A 347 -23.99 20.63 15.92
C ASP A 347 -22.84 19.65 16.18
N LYS A 348 -21.76 20.15 16.76
CA LYS A 348 -20.57 19.38 17.09
C LYS A 348 -20.76 18.38 18.24
N ASN A 349 -21.86 18.49 19.00
CA ASN A 349 -22.14 17.65 20.16
C ASN A 349 -22.91 16.37 19.82
N THR A 350 -23.70 16.38 18.77
CA THR A 350 -24.60 15.28 18.38
C THR A 350 -23.93 14.35 17.37
N TYR A 351 -23.09 13.47 17.83
CA TYR A 351 -22.50 12.48 16.96
C TYR A 351 -22.51 11.08 17.60
N PRO A 352 -22.91 10.02 16.86
CA PRO A 352 -23.62 10.04 15.57
C PRO A 352 -25.11 10.38 15.76
N GLY A 353 -25.62 11.31 14.99
CA GLY A 353 -27.01 11.75 15.02
C GLY A 353 -27.68 11.69 13.67
N GLU A 354 -29.02 11.72 13.64
CA GLU A 354 -29.80 11.80 12.42
C GLU A 354 -29.42 13.07 11.63
N GLY A 355 -29.16 12.92 10.35
CA GLY A 355 -28.67 14.01 9.49
C GLY A 355 -27.18 14.34 9.62
N TYR A 356 -26.43 13.60 10.43
CA TYR A 356 -24.97 13.70 10.53
C TYR A 356 -24.27 12.98 9.39
N ALA A 357 -23.12 13.52 8.99
CA ALA A 357 -22.30 12.91 7.92
C ALA A 357 -21.57 11.64 8.34
N GLY A 358 -21.54 11.36 9.65
CA GLY A 358 -20.84 10.20 10.18
C GLY A 358 -21.76 8.97 10.34
N LYS A 359 -21.23 7.82 9.99
CA LYS A 359 -21.94 6.55 10.11
C LYS A 359 -20.96 5.43 10.39
N ALA A 360 -21.30 4.54 11.32
CA ALA A 360 -20.62 3.25 11.44
C ALA A 360 -20.87 2.43 10.18
N ILE A 361 -19.81 1.95 9.55
CA ILE A 361 -19.88 1.12 8.34
C ILE A 361 -19.47 -0.33 8.60
N LEU A 362 -18.81 -0.56 9.73
CA LEU A 362 -18.43 -1.88 10.20
C LEU A 362 -18.46 -1.87 11.72
N GLU A 363 -19.23 -2.78 12.28
CA GLU A 363 -19.26 -3.07 13.71
C GLU A 363 -18.61 -4.44 13.94
N GLY A 364 -17.68 -4.52 14.88
CA GLY A 364 -17.08 -5.79 15.30
C GLY A 364 -18.11 -6.66 16.01
N GLN A 365 -18.02 -7.95 15.79
CA GLN A 365 -18.83 -8.98 16.48
C GLN A 365 -18.21 -9.35 17.82
#